data_24190a95130da74b0d9a395338a88f8b
#
_entry.id   24190a95130da74b0d9a395338a88f8b
#
_cell.length_a   1.000
_cell.length_b   1.000
_cell.length_c   1.000
_cell.angle_alpha   90.00
_cell.angle_beta   90.00
_cell.angle_gamma   90.00
#
_symmetry.space_group_name_H-M   'P 1'
#
loop_
_entity.id
_entity.type
_entity.pdbx_description
1 polymer ?
#
loop_
_entity_poly.entity_id
_entity_poly.type
_entity_poly.pdbx_seq_one_letter_code
_entity_poly.pdbx_strand_id
1 'polypeptide(L)'
;IEIRLQENKQFLFKNIVQPNEPFDFSICNPPFHSSQAEALKGSYRKQRNLGNRTDHNTTLLNFEGQANELWCKGGEALFIKRLIKESVGYKSQVKLFSSLVSKEESLPSIEKQLKKAKAIFTVLPMEIGHKVSRIVLWWFE
;
A
#
# COMPACT_ATOMS: atom_id res chain seq x y z
N ILE A 1 5.56 11.49 17.14
CA ILE A 1 4.98 11.14 15.81
C ILE A 1 4.65 12.45 15.11
N GLU A 2 5.13 12.61 13.89
CA GLU A 2 4.81 13.74 13.02
C GLU A 2 3.86 13.25 11.92
N ILE A 3 2.80 14.01 11.67
CA ILE A 3 1.82 13.70 10.62
C ILE A 3 2.07 14.66 9.45
N ARG A 4 2.27 14.12 8.25
CA ARG A 4 2.46 14.87 7.02
C ARG A 4 1.45 14.42 5.98
N LEU A 5 0.69 15.34 5.43
CA LEU A 5 -0.32 15.07 4.41
C LEU A 5 0.30 15.15 3.00
N GLN A 6 0.11 14.10 2.20
CA GLN A 6 0.45 14.13 0.77
C GLN A 6 -0.72 14.73 -0.03
N GLU A 7 -0.60 15.98 -0.41
CA GLU A 7 -1.63 16.68 -1.19
C GLU A 7 -1.66 16.24 -2.66
N ASN A 8 -0.51 15.84 -3.20
CA ASN A 8 -0.41 15.41 -4.59
C ASN A 8 -0.39 13.89 -4.72
N LYS A 9 -1.51 13.32 -5.15
CA LYS A 9 -1.72 11.87 -5.36
C LYS A 9 -0.75 11.20 -6.35
N GLN A 10 0.03 11.98 -7.10
CA GLN A 10 1.04 11.44 -8.03
C GLN A 10 2.31 11.00 -7.31
N PHE A 11 2.56 11.52 -6.10
CA PHE A 11 3.77 11.27 -5.34
C PHE A 11 3.46 10.52 -4.04
N LEU A 12 4.47 9.82 -3.52
CA LEU A 12 4.40 9.08 -2.27
C LEU A 12 5.41 9.62 -1.25
N PHE A 13 6.64 9.86 -1.67
CA PHE A 13 7.70 10.42 -0.84
C PHE A 13 7.95 11.92 -1.08
N LYS A 14 7.79 12.37 -2.33
CA LYS A 14 8.03 13.76 -2.69
C LYS A 14 7.14 14.70 -1.89
N ASN A 15 7.71 15.75 -1.32
CA ASN A 15 7.11 16.73 -0.41
C ASN A 15 6.77 16.17 1.00
N ILE A 16 6.95 14.87 1.24
CA ILE A 16 6.78 14.21 2.54
C ILE A 16 8.12 14.02 3.22
N VAL A 17 9.07 13.40 2.51
CA VAL A 17 10.45 13.24 2.98
C VAL A 17 11.22 14.52 2.67
N GLN A 18 11.71 15.18 3.71
CA GLN A 18 12.47 16.42 3.58
C GLN A 18 13.93 16.15 3.18
N PRO A 19 14.63 17.12 2.55
CA PRO A 19 16.06 16.96 2.28
C PRO A 19 16.85 16.66 3.56
N ASN A 20 17.80 15.73 3.46
CA ASN A 20 18.67 15.31 4.57
C ASN A 20 17.98 14.67 5.80
N GLU A 21 16.76 14.21 5.63
CA GLU A 21 16.02 13.49 6.65
C GLU A 21 16.22 11.98 6.48
N PRO A 22 17.00 11.30 7.39
CA PRO A 22 17.27 9.88 7.27
C PRO A 22 16.16 9.05 7.92
N PHE A 23 15.86 7.89 7.33
CA PHE A 23 14.96 6.88 7.88
C PHE A 23 15.62 5.51 7.82
N ASP A 24 15.47 4.74 8.89
CA ASP A 24 15.95 3.36 8.89
C ASP A 24 15.07 2.46 8.02
N PHE A 25 13.75 2.69 8.03
CA PHE A 25 12.81 1.94 7.19
C PHE A 25 11.54 2.74 6.88
N SER A 26 10.87 2.34 5.82
CA SER A 26 9.51 2.78 5.48
C SER A 26 8.55 1.60 5.47
N ILE A 27 7.33 1.81 5.96
CA ILE A 27 6.26 0.82 5.93
C ILE A 27 5.11 1.38 5.10
N CYS A 28 4.63 0.59 4.15
CA CYS A 28 3.49 0.96 3.34
C CYS A 28 2.37 -0.10 3.44
N ASN A 29 1.17 0.37 3.75
CA ASN A 29 -0.06 -0.40 3.60
C ASN A 29 -0.82 0.19 2.41
N PRO A 30 -0.70 -0.40 1.20
CA PRO A 30 -1.24 0.20 -0.01
C PRO A 30 -2.76 0.10 -0.10
N PRO A 31 -3.43 0.94 -0.90
CA PRO A 31 -4.83 0.75 -1.24
C PRO A 31 -5.01 -0.55 -2.04
N PHE A 32 -5.89 -1.43 -1.58
CA PHE A 32 -6.04 -2.78 -2.14
C PHE A 32 -6.98 -2.87 -3.34
N HIS A 33 -7.91 -1.92 -3.47
CA HIS A 33 -8.95 -1.95 -4.49
C HIS A 33 -8.57 -1.12 -5.72
N SER A 34 -9.01 -1.57 -6.89
CA SER A 34 -8.77 -0.87 -8.16
C SER A 34 -9.79 0.23 -8.46
N SER A 35 -10.92 0.22 -7.75
CA SER A 35 -12.01 1.20 -7.89
C SER A 35 -12.81 1.35 -6.61
N GLN A 36 -13.52 2.48 -6.49
CA GLN A 36 -14.45 2.73 -5.40
C GLN A 36 -15.56 1.66 -5.33
N ALA A 37 -16.08 1.24 -6.48
CA ALA A 37 -17.11 0.20 -6.55
C ALA A 37 -16.63 -1.14 -5.99
N GLU A 38 -15.38 -1.51 -6.22
CA GLU A 38 -14.77 -2.72 -5.67
C GLU A 38 -14.57 -2.59 -4.15
N ALA A 39 -14.14 -1.43 -3.66
CA ALA A 39 -13.98 -1.14 -2.24
C ALA A 39 -15.34 -1.24 -1.50
N LEU A 40 -16.40 -0.69 -2.06
CA LEU A 40 -17.75 -0.77 -1.50
C LEU A 40 -18.27 -2.21 -1.45
N LYS A 41 -18.10 -3.00 -2.52
CA LYS A 41 -18.49 -4.43 -2.51
C LYS A 41 -17.76 -5.23 -1.41
N GLY A 42 -16.48 -4.95 -1.19
CA GLY A 42 -15.70 -5.57 -0.13
C GLY A 42 -16.25 -5.23 1.27
N SER A 43 -16.68 -4.00 1.47
CA SER A 43 -17.27 -3.50 2.72
C SER A 43 -18.62 -4.16 3.01
N TYR A 44 -19.52 -4.22 2.03
CA TYR A 44 -20.81 -4.91 2.18
C TYR A 44 -20.66 -6.41 2.51
N ARG A 45 -19.70 -7.09 1.88
CA ARG A 45 -19.43 -8.50 2.16
C ARG A 45 -18.95 -8.73 3.59
N LYS A 46 -18.09 -7.84 4.11
CA LYS A 46 -17.61 -7.91 5.51
C LYS A 46 -18.73 -7.70 6.51
N GLN A 47 -19.60 -6.72 6.29
CA GLN A 47 -20.73 -6.45 7.19
C GLN A 47 -21.74 -7.60 7.23
N ARG A 48 -22.04 -8.19 6.07
CA ARG A 48 -22.94 -9.36 6.00
C ARG A 48 -22.40 -10.55 6.78
N ASN A 49 -21.08 -10.74 6.77
CA ASN A 49 -20.42 -11.83 7.50
C ASN A 49 -20.34 -11.56 9.02
N LEU A 50 -20.40 -10.31 9.47
CA LEU A 50 -20.38 -9.92 10.89
C LEU A 50 -21.78 -9.88 11.51
N GLY A 51 -22.85 -10.22 10.79
CA GLY A 51 -24.21 -10.31 11.33
C GLY A 51 -24.87 -9.00 11.73
N ASN A 52 -24.27 -7.86 11.46
CA ASN A 52 -24.85 -6.55 11.79
C ASN A 52 -25.85 -6.11 10.70
N ARG A 53 -27.13 -6.22 11.03
CA ARG A 53 -28.23 -5.51 10.36
C ARG A 53 -28.21 -4.05 10.82
N THR A 54 -27.51 -3.19 10.15
CA THR A 54 -27.59 -1.74 10.37
C THR A 54 -27.89 -1.00 9.07
N ASP A 55 -28.72 0.03 9.20
CA ASP A 55 -29.29 0.84 8.15
C ASP A 55 -28.34 1.28 7.05
N HIS A 56 -28.84 1.27 5.82
CA HIS A 56 -28.13 1.59 4.57
C HIS A 56 -27.40 2.96 4.53
N ASN A 57 -27.74 3.89 5.40
CA ASN A 57 -27.17 5.25 5.39
C ASN A 57 -25.96 5.44 6.32
N THR A 58 -25.75 4.57 7.32
CA THR A 58 -24.66 4.71 8.29
C THR A 58 -23.39 3.96 7.84
N THR A 59 -23.49 3.11 6.83
CA THR A 59 -22.43 2.20 6.39
C THR A 59 -21.30 2.87 5.63
N LEU A 60 -21.56 4.02 5.01
CA LEU A 60 -20.56 4.77 4.23
C LEU A 60 -19.61 5.60 5.10
N LEU A 61 -19.94 5.79 6.39
CA LEU A 61 -19.22 6.68 7.29
C LEU A 61 -18.26 5.98 8.28
N ASN A 62 -18.32 4.65 8.42
CA ASN A 62 -17.62 3.93 9.48
C ASN A 62 -16.33 3.19 9.05
N PHE A 63 -15.85 3.41 7.84
CA PHE A 63 -14.48 3.05 7.51
C PHE A 63 -13.60 4.29 7.68
N GLU A 64 -12.79 4.30 8.70
CA GLU A 64 -11.85 5.36 9.09
C GLU A 64 -10.76 5.66 8.03
N GLY A 65 -10.97 5.29 6.77
CA GLY A 65 -10.08 5.56 5.66
C GLY A 65 -10.73 6.50 4.63
N GLN A 66 -10.00 7.52 4.20
CA GLN A 66 -10.42 8.34 3.07
C GLN A 66 -10.44 7.49 1.79
N ALA A 67 -11.27 7.87 0.80
CA ALA A 67 -11.41 7.15 -0.46
C ALA A 67 -10.06 6.83 -1.14
N ASN A 68 -9.06 7.69 -0.97
CA ASN A 68 -7.72 7.52 -1.52
C ASN A 68 -6.88 6.42 -0.83
N GLU A 69 -7.24 6.03 0.40
CA GLU A 69 -6.57 4.97 1.17
C GLU A 69 -7.13 3.60 0.84
N LEU A 70 -8.36 3.54 0.36
CA LEU A 70 -9.06 2.29 0.07
C LEU A 70 -8.87 1.80 -1.36
N TRP A 71 -8.75 2.72 -2.32
CA TRP A 71 -8.60 2.36 -3.73
C TRP A 71 -7.70 3.33 -4.50
N CYS A 72 -7.05 2.83 -5.54
CA CYS A 72 -6.34 3.65 -6.51
C CYS A 72 -6.52 3.07 -7.93
N LYS A 73 -6.43 3.92 -8.94
CA LYS A 73 -6.47 3.47 -10.34
C LYS A 73 -5.36 2.44 -10.59
N GLY A 74 -5.75 1.25 -11.03
CA GLY A 74 -4.84 0.14 -11.28
C GLY A 74 -4.52 -0.72 -10.05
N GLY A 75 -5.12 -0.40 -8.88
CA GLY A 75 -5.05 -1.21 -7.66
C GLY A 75 -3.67 -1.33 -7.03
N GLU A 76 -3.56 -2.28 -6.13
CA GLU A 76 -2.36 -2.56 -5.32
C GLU A 76 -1.07 -2.69 -6.14
N ALA A 77 -1.10 -3.47 -7.22
CA ALA A 77 0.11 -3.73 -8.01
C ALA A 77 0.66 -2.45 -8.67
N LEU A 78 -0.20 -1.60 -9.21
CA LEU A 78 0.24 -0.35 -9.83
C LEU A 78 0.75 0.64 -8.77
N PHE A 79 0.08 0.71 -7.62
CA PHE A 79 0.51 1.55 -6.51
C PHE A 79 1.93 1.17 -6.04
N ILE A 80 2.16 -0.13 -5.77
CA ILE A 80 3.46 -0.62 -5.31
C ILE A 80 4.55 -0.40 -6.37
N LYS A 81 4.25 -0.59 -7.66
CA LYS A 81 5.21 -0.28 -8.74
C LYS A 81 5.61 1.19 -8.77
N ARG A 82 4.68 2.11 -8.47
CA ARG A 82 4.99 3.54 -8.34
C ARG A 82 5.86 3.80 -7.10
N LEU A 83 5.54 3.18 -5.98
CA LEU A 83 6.31 3.25 -4.74
C LEU A 83 7.76 2.81 -4.97
N ILE A 84 7.99 1.67 -5.63
CA ILE A 84 9.32 1.17 -5.98
C ILE A 84 10.04 2.15 -6.91
N LYS A 85 9.36 2.68 -7.93
CA LYS A 85 9.95 3.64 -8.86
C LYS A 85 10.40 4.91 -8.15
N GLU A 86 9.58 5.45 -7.25
CA GLU A 86 9.88 6.66 -6.52
C GLU A 86 10.96 6.42 -5.46
N SER A 87 11.00 5.25 -4.82
CA SER A 87 11.99 4.89 -3.80
C SER A 87 13.45 4.98 -4.29
N VAL A 88 13.70 4.82 -5.59
CA VAL A 88 15.04 4.98 -6.19
C VAL A 88 15.63 6.37 -5.89
N GLY A 89 14.79 7.41 -5.91
CA GLY A 89 15.21 8.79 -5.59
C GLY A 89 15.50 9.02 -4.10
N TYR A 90 15.09 8.11 -3.24
CA TYR A 90 15.22 8.21 -1.77
C TYR A 90 16.14 7.17 -1.15
N LYS A 91 16.91 6.44 -1.97
CA LYS A 91 17.80 5.37 -1.52
C LYS A 91 18.91 5.81 -0.56
N SER A 92 19.30 7.08 -0.60
CA SER A 92 20.28 7.66 0.33
C SER A 92 19.67 8.10 1.66
N GLN A 93 18.34 8.23 1.73
CA GLN A 93 17.62 8.70 2.91
C GLN A 93 16.87 7.56 3.63
N VAL A 94 16.44 6.53 2.91
CA VAL A 94 15.70 5.39 3.47
C VAL A 94 16.52 4.12 3.24
N LYS A 95 16.92 3.45 4.33
CA LYS A 95 17.77 2.25 4.26
C LYS A 95 17.01 1.01 3.79
N LEU A 96 15.74 0.87 4.23
CA LEU A 96 14.89 -0.28 3.94
C LEU A 96 13.48 0.18 3.62
N PHE A 97 12.96 -0.23 2.48
CA PHE A 97 11.58 -0.01 2.08
C PHE A 97 10.74 -1.27 2.27
N SER A 98 9.47 -1.11 2.61
CA SER A 98 8.56 -2.24 2.70
C SER A 98 7.15 -1.89 2.24
N SER A 99 6.44 -2.90 1.75
CA SER A 99 5.02 -2.80 1.43
C SER A 99 4.31 -4.11 1.69
N LEU A 100 3.10 -4.01 2.24
CA LEU A 100 2.19 -5.12 2.30
C LEU A 100 1.69 -5.45 0.87
N VAL A 101 1.55 -6.74 0.57
CA VAL A 101 0.97 -7.27 -0.67
C VAL A 101 -0.13 -8.25 -0.31
N SER A 102 -1.37 -7.91 -0.61
CA SER A 102 -2.53 -8.75 -0.29
C SER A 102 -2.81 -9.81 -1.34
N LYS A 103 -2.51 -9.51 -2.62
CA LYS A 103 -2.82 -10.36 -3.77
C LYS A 103 -1.55 -11.03 -4.29
N GLU A 104 -1.52 -12.36 -4.28
CA GLU A 104 -0.39 -13.15 -4.82
C GLU A 104 -0.12 -12.85 -6.30
N GLU A 105 -1.18 -12.66 -7.06
CA GLU A 105 -1.13 -12.31 -8.47
C GLU A 105 -0.41 -10.99 -8.77
N SER A 106 -0.23 -10.11 -7.77
CA SER A 106 0.52 -8.86 -7.88
C SER A 106 2.04 -9.08 -7.88
N LEU A 107 2.54 -10.14 -7.26
CA LEU A 107 3.97 -10.38 -7.04
C LEU A 107 4.81 -10.40 -8.32
N PRO A 108 4.46 -11.13 -9.40
CA PRO A 108 5.31 -11.19 -10.58
C PRO A 108 5.58 -9.81 -11.19
N SER A 109 4.57 -8.93 -11.16
CA SER A 109 4.71 -7.57 -11.69
C SER A 109 5.51 -6.65 -10.78
N ILE A 110 5.43 -6.86 -9.46
CA ILE A 110 6.20 -6.14 -8.44
C ILE A 110 7.66 -6.54 -8.52
N GLU A 111 7.98 -7.83 -8.54
CA GLU A 111 9.35 -8.34 -8.69
C GLU A 111 10.02 -7.86 -9.98
N LYS A 112 9.28 -7.85 -11.09
CA LYS A 112 9.78 -7.28 -12.35
C LYS A 112 10.17 -5.82 -12.20
N GLN A 113 9.38 -5.04 -11.45
CA GLN A 113 9.68 -3.62 -11.19
C GLN A 113 10.90 -3.46 -10.28
N LEU A 114 11.06 -4.30 -9.25
CA LEU A 114 12.21 -4.30 -8.34
C LEU A 114 13.51 -4.62 -9.09
N LYS A 115 13.49 -5.65 -9.94
CA LYS A 115 14.63 -6.00 -10.81
C LYS A 115 14.98 -4.84 -11.76
N LYS A 116 13.98 -4.18 -12.34
CA LYS A 116 14.18 -2.99 -13.19
C LYS A 116 14.81 -1.82 -12.43
N ALA A 117 14.43 -1.65 -11.17
CA ALA A 117 14.98 -0.63 -10.28
C ALA A 117 16.38 -0.99 -9.74
N LYS A 118 16.89 -2.19 -10.04
CA LYS A 118 18.15 -2.75 -9.51
C LYS A 118 18.14 -2.80 -7.97
N ALA A 119 16.98 -3.05 -7.38
CA ALA A 119 16.84 -3.22 -5.95
C ALA A 119 17.15 -4.67 -5.55
N ILE A 120 17.77 -4.85 -4.40
CA ILE A 120 17.83 -6.12 -3.70
C ILE A 120 16.51 -6.26 -2.93
N PHE A 121 15.88 -7.43 -2.95
CA PHE A 121 14.59 -7.60 -2.33
C PHE A 121 14.38 -9.01 -1.77
N THR A 122 13.45 -9.11 -0.83
CA THR A 122 12.92 -10.37 -0.32
C THR A 122 11.41 -10.28 -0.12
N VAL A 123 10.74 -11.43 -0.17
CA VAL A 123 9.30 -11.54 0.05
C VAL A 123 9.09 -12.44 1.26
N LEU A 124 8.44 -11.91 2.29
CA LEU A 124 8.12 -12.65 3.50
C LEU A 124 6.62 -13.00 3.51
N PRO A 125 6.26 -14.27 3.74
CA PRO A 125 4.86 -14.63 3.97
C PRO A 125 4.39 -14.05 5.30
N MET A 126 3.13 -13.61 5.35
CA MET A 126 2.47 -13.14 6.56
C MET A 126 1.08 -13.78 6.63
N GLU A 127 0.86 -14.58 7.65
CA GLU A 127 -0.42 -15.24 7.89
C GLU A 127 -1.11 -14.61 9.11
N ILE A 128 -2.35 -14.19 8.93
CA ILE A 128 -3.20 -13.69 10.01
C ILE A 128 -4.54 -14.42 9.91
N GLY A 129 -4.74 -15.42 10.77
CA GLY A 129 -5.89 -16.32 10.70
C GLY A 129 -5.90 -17.07 9.36
N HIS A 130 -7.00 -16.95 8.62
CA HIS A 130 -7.13 -17.60 7.29
C HIS A 130 -6.66 -16.74 6.12
N LYS A 131 -6.10 -15.56 6.41
CA LYS A 131 -5.57 -14.65 5.39
C LYS A 131 -4.08 -14.83 5.23
N VAL A 132 -3.68 -15.09 3.99
CA VAL A 132 -2.27 -15.10 3.58
C VAL A 132 -1.98 -13.80 2.84
N SER A 133 -1.12 -12.97 3.41
CA SER A 133 -0.55 -11.77 2.81
C SER A 133 0.95 -11.94 2.66
N ARG A 134 1.62 -10.97 2.10
CA ARG A 134 3.08 -10.95 1.99
C ARG A 134 3.57 -9.55 2.32
N ILE A 135 4.80 -9.48 2.83
CA ILE A 135 5.55 -8.24 2.96
C ILE A 135 6.69 -8.30 1.96
N VAL A 136 6.75 -7.36 1.05
CA VAL A 136 7.88 -7.17 0.16
C VAL A 136 8.80 -6.14 0.79
N LEU A 137 10.07 -6.52 0.98
CA LEU A 137 11.15 -5.68 1.50
C LEU A 137 12.14 -5.42 0.38
N TRP A 138 12.65 -4.19 0.26
CA TRP A 138 13.70 -3.89 -0.72
C TRP A 138 14.63 -2.76 -0.25
N TRP A 139 15.85 -2.77 -0.76
CA TRP A 139 16.88 -1.78 -0.49
C TRP A 139 17.80 -1.61 -1.70
N PHE A 140 18.64 -0.64 -1.65
CA PHE A 140 19.61 -0.34 -2.69
C PHE A 140 21.02 -0.32 -2.09
N GLU A 141 21.98 -0.82 -2.83
CA GLU A 141 23.43 -0.65 -2.55
C GLU A 141 23.91 0.70 -3.01
#